data_9890852f3c5195a8ba66012e2b8a17a7
#
_entry.id   9890852f3c5195a8ba66012e2b8a17a7
#
_cell.length_a   1.000
_cell.length_b   1.000
_cell.length_c   1.000
_cell.angle_alpha   90.00
_cell.angle_beta   90.00
_cell.angle_gamma   90.00
#
_symmetry.space_group_name_H-M   'P 1'
#
loop_
_entity.id
_entity.type
_entity.pdbx_description
1 polymer ?
#
loop_
_entity_poly.entity_id
_entity_poly.type
_entity_poly.pdbx_seq_one_letter_code
_entity_poly.pdbx_strand_id
1 'polypeptide(L)'
;MYTDTEQSPLCSTRKGWTLSMVTINDIAKMAGVAKSTVSRYLNGGAVSEKTKAKLDAIVAEHDYKPNKFAQSLKAKRTHMIGTIIPRLNSFATNEALRGLENSLRLSKNQLLITNADQSREREIEAISTLAKQRVDGIVFFAAQITPAHVKAFEEADVPVVIVGQSHPDFHCIIHDDEKAGHSVGAYAVANGHRNILVFGVDESDKAVGVTRRNGIEQAFEGHGIDYTFVKTSFAMKDAYEKALEILPQSKATFVIGATDNIAIGIMRAAHELQLEIPDQFSLAGFGGYEITEAVYPRITTVHYPFMESGEMAAKILMELILEKEVDRIQTLDNQLLIRESTQRKA
;
A
#
# COMPACT_ATOMS: atom_id res chain seq x y z
N MET A 1 50.32 34.80 9.67
CA MET A 1 50.95 34.93 8.35
C MET A 1 50.58 33.71 7.54
N TYR A 2 49.61 33.85 6.72
CA TYR A 2 49.48 33.25 5.39
C TYR A 2 48.35 33.97 4.69
N THR A 3 48.74 34.62 3.67
CA THR A 3 47.99 35.54 2.82
C THR A 3 47.31 34.78 1.70
N ASP A 4 46.17 35.29 1.33
CA ASP A 4 45.63 35.53 -0.01
C ASP A 4 45.28 34.38 -0.97
N THR A 5 44.00 34.30 -1.19
CA THR A 5 43.25 34.64 -2.42
C THR A 5 43.60 33.87 -3.68
N GLU A 6 42.69 33.01 -4.09
CA GLU A 6 42.28 32.93 -5.48
C GLU A 6 40.76 32.82 -5.58
N GLN A 7 40.15 33.92 -5.95
CA GLN A 7 38.79 33.99 -6.44
C GLN A 7 38.77 33.40 -7.86
N SER A 8 38.16 32.23 -8.03
CA SER A 8 37.77 31.78 -9.36
C SER A 8 36.44 32.42 -9.76
N PRO A 9 36.31 32.91 -11.00
CA PRO A 9 35.09 33.55 -11.47
C PRO A 9 34.06 32.49 -11.88
N LEU A 10 33.19 32.15 -10.95
CA LEU A 10 31.94 31.47 -11.26
C LEU A 10 30.88 32.52 -11.50
N CYS A 11 30.47 32.67 -12.71
CA CYS A 11 29.11 32.92 -13.11
C CYS A 11 29.04 33.56 -14.49
N SER A 12 29.05 32.74 -15.50
CA SER A 12 28.52 33.16 -16.79
C SER A 12 27.08 32.71 -16.88
N THR A 13 26.17 33.67 -16.75
CA THR A 13 24.87 33.78 -17.42
C THR A 13 24.08 32.48 -17.63
N ARG A 14 23.19 32.16 -16.69
CA ARG A 14 21.99 31.39 -17.00
C ARG A 14 21.16 32.19 -18.02
N LYS A 15 21.28 31.84 -19.31
CA LYS A 15 20.28 32.21 -20.31
C LYS A 15 18.94 31.70 -19.84
N GLY A 16 17.98 32.59 -19.66
CA GLY A 16 16.62 32.27 -19.26
C GLY A 16 15.99 31.20 -20.18
N TRP A 17 15.64 30.08 -19.59
CA TRP A 17 14.82 29.04 -20.22
C TRP A 17 13.37 29.51 -20.25
N THR A 18 13.08 30.51 -21.08
CA THR A 18 11.70 30.70 -21.56
C THR A 18 11.53 29.83 -22.79
N LEU A 19 11.44 28.51 -22.59
CA LEU A 19 10.82 27.64 -23.56
C LEU A 19 9.33 28.00 -23.60
N SER A 20 8.94 28.91 -24.49
CA SER A 20 7.52 29.04 -24.85
C SER A 20 7.13 27.73 -25.49
N MET A 21 6.51 26.84 -24.69
CA MET A 21 6.01 25.56 -25.21
C MET A 21 5.00 25.86 -26.31
N VAL A 22 5.29 25.39 -27.50
CA VAL A 22 4.37 25.48 -28.66
C VAL A 22 3.03 24.91 -28.24
N THR A 23 1.95 25.65 -28.45
CA THR A 23 0.60 25.26 -28.08
C THR A 23 -0.15 24.68 -29.28
N ILE A 24 -1.26 23.97 -29.02
CA ILE A 24 -2.15 23.49 -30.11
C ILE A 24 -2.67 24.63 -30.99
N ASN A 25 -2.80 25.85 -30.43
CA ASN A 25 -3.18 27.03 -31.17
C ASN A 25 -2.07 27.48 -32.14
N ASP A 26 -0.81 27.35 -31.72
CA ASP A 26 0.32 27.68 -32.59
C ASP A 26 0.47 26.67 -33.71
N ILE A 27 0.32 25.38 -33.44
CA ILE A 27 0.27 24.33 -34.48
C ILE A 27 -0.87 24.61 -35.50
N ALA A 28 -2.06 25.00 -35.02
CA ALA A 28 -3.18 25.32 -35.87
C ALA A 28 -2.90 26.51 -36.78
N LYS A 29 -2.27 27.56 -36.23
CA LYS A 29 -1.84 28.75 -37.04
C LYS A 29 -0.77 28.38 -38.05
N MET A 30 0.27 27.65 -37.69
CA MET A 30 1.34 27.21 -38.61
C MET A 30 0.81 26.28 -39.70
N ALA A 31 -0.12 25.42 -39.40
CA ALA A 31 -0.76 24.53 -40.36
C ALA A 31 -1.84 25.22 -41.20
N GLY A 32 -2.30 26.41 -40.83
CA GLY A 32 -3.40 27.09 -41.51
C GLY A 32 -4.74 26.33 -41.44
N VAL A 33 -4.99 25.65 -40.33
CA VAL A 33 -6.22 24.86 -40.09
C VAL A 33 -6.87 25.26 -38.77
N ALA A 34 -8.12 24.87 -38.59
CA ALA A 34 -8.83 25.12 -37.35
C ALA A 34 -8.23 24.28 -36.21
N LYS A 35 -8.24 24.81 -34.96
CA LYS A 35 -7.82 24.09 -33.77
C LYS A 35 -8.52 22.70 -33.62
N SER A 36 -9.79 22.62 -34.00
CA SER A 36 -10.56 21.37 -34.02
C SER A 36 -9.98 20.32 -34.95
N THR A 37 -9.40 20.75 -36.10
CA THR A 37 -8.75 19.86 -37.06
C THR A 37 -7.45 19.30 -36.49
N VAL A 38 -6.62 20.14 -35.82
CA VAL A 38 -5.42 19.70 -35.12
C VAL A 38 -5.77 18.74 -34.00
N SER A 39 -6.79 19.08 -33.21
CA SER A 39 -7.26 18.19 -32.11
C SER A 39 -7.72 16.83 -32.64
N ARG A 40 -8.44 16.80 -33.78
CA ARG A 40 -8.88 15.55 -34.42
C ARG A 40 -7.69 14.71 -34.88
N TYR A 41 -6.72 15.33 -35.55
CA TYR A 41 -5.49 14.67 -35.98
C TYR A 41 -4.72 14.06 -34.80
N LEU A 42 -4.48 14.83 -33.72
CA LEU A 42 -3.75 14.37 -32.53
C LEU A 42 -4.45 13.22 -31.80
N ASN A 43 -5.77 13.09 -31.93
CA ASN A 43 -6.58 12.01 -31.36
C ASN A 43 -6.80 10.83 -32.31
N GLY A 44 -6.06 10.77 -33.44
CA GLY A 44 -6.17 9.66 -34.40
C GLY A 44 -7.43 9.71 -35.28
N GLY A 45 -8.18 10.84 -35.27
CA GLY A 45 -9.36 11.02 -36.10
C GLY A 45 -8.99 11.35 -37.51
N ALA A 46 -9.92 11.07 -38.46
CA ALA A 46 -9.72 11.26 -39.88
C ALA A 46 -9.54 12.75 -40.24
N VAL A 47 -8.47 13.05 -40.95
CA VAL A 47 -8.17 14.32 -41.63
C VAL A 47 -7.72 14.02 -43.07
N SER A 48 -7.76 14.99 -43.99
CA SER A 48 -7.28 14.75 -45.36
C SER A 48 -5.78 14.42 -45.37
N GLU A 49 -5.31 13.59 -46.29
CA GLU A 49 -3.89 13.21 -46.39
C GLU A 49 -2.96 14.43 -46.49
N LYS A 50 -3.38 15.45 -47.26
CA LYS A 50 -2.64 16.72 -47.37
C LYS A 50 -2.50 17.44 -46.02
N THR A 51 -3.56 17.44 -45.25
CA THR A 51 -3.56 18.06 -43.90
C THR A 51 -2.73 17.24 -42.91
N LYS A 52 -2.82 15.91 -42.98
CA LYS A 52 -2.04 15.00 -42.16
C LYS A 52 -0.55 15.19 -42.38
N ALA A 53 -0.08 15.14 -43.65
CA ALA A 53 1.34 15.33 -43.97
C ALA A 53 1.88 16.68 -43.47
N LYS A 54 1.07 17.75 -43.58
CA LYS A 54 1.45 19.08 -43.07
C LYS A 54 1.56 19.11 -41.54
N LEU A 55 0.62 18.47 -40.86
CA LEU A 55 0.63 18.41 -39.39
C LEU A 55 1.76 17.51 -38.89
N ASP A 56 2.05 16.37 -39.53
CA ASP A 56 3.17 15.49 -39.22
C ASP A 56 4.50 16.25 -39.25
N ALA A 57 4.73 17.05 -40.31
CA ALA A 57 5.95 17.86 -40.47
C ALA A 57 6.09 18.91 -39.33
N ILE A 58 5.03 19.67 -39.03
CA ILE A 58 5.04 20.72 -38.01
C ILE A 58 5.22 20.13 -36.59
N VAL A 59 4.53 19.03 -36.31
CA VAL A 59 4.62 18.34 -35.02
C VAL A 59 6.04 17.79 -34.79
N ALA A 60 6.68 17.22 -35.82
CA ALA A 60 8.04 16.73 -35.77
C ALA A 60 9.06 17.86 -35.63
N GLU A 61 8.93 18.95 -36.39
CA GLU A 61 9.83 20.12 -36.38
C GLU A 61 9.88 20.78 -35.00
N HIS A 62 8.75 20.83 -34.29
CA HIS A 62 8.63 21.51 -32.99
C HIS A 62 8.64 20.55 -31.79
N ASP A 63 8.93 19.25 -31.98
CA ASP A 63 8.80 18.19 -30.96
C ASP A 63 7.51 18.36 -30.12
N TYR A 64 6.41 18.73 -30.83
CA TYR A 64 5.16 19.05 -30.14
C TYR A 64 4.54 17.77 -29.56
N LYS A 65 4.43 17.74 -28.24
CA LYS A 65 3.71 16.69 -27.50
C LYS A 65 2.40 17.27 -26.98
N PRO A 66 1.26 16.65 -27.33
CA PRO A 66 -0.01 17.10 -26.79
C PRO A 66 0.02 17.14 -25.26
N ASN A 67 -0.35 18.28 -24.69
CA ASN A 67 -0.47 18.38 -23.24
C ASN A 67 -1.67 17.53 -22.78
N LYS A 68 -1.36 16.38 -22.16
CA LYS A 68 -2.38 15.46 -21.65
C LYS A 68 -3.32 16.14 -20.65
N PHE A 69 -2.83 17.08 -19.84
CA PHE A 69 -3.66 17.89 -18.95
C PHE A 69 -4.66 18.79 -19.70
N ALA A 70 -4.24 19.39 -20.83
CA ALA A 70 -5.16 20.20 -21.66
C ALA A 70 -6.18 19.33 -22.41
N GLN A 71 -5.85 18.09 -22.72
CA GLN A 71 -6.78 17.11 -23.29
C GLN A 71 -7.78 16.60 -22.25
N SER A 72 -7.34 16.32 -21.00
CA SER A 72 -8.19 15.87 -19.91
C SER A 72 -9.19 16.94 -19.45
N LEU A 73 -8.89 18.23 -19.63
CA LEU A 73 -9.85 19.31 -19.38
C LEU A 73 -11.09 19.24 -20.29
N LYS A 74 -11.01 18.59 -21.46
CA LYS A 74 -12.14 18.32 -22.37
C LYS A 74 -12.67 16.89 -22.26
N ALA A 75 -11.88 15.96 -21.79
CA ALA A 75 -12.29 14.59 -21.52
C ALA A 75 -12.99 14.51 -20.16
N LYS A 76 -14.04 13.71 -20.06
CA LYS A 76 -14.70 13.43 -18.78
C LYS A 76 -13.79 12.65 -17.80
N ARG A 77 -12.59 12.21 -18.23
CA ARG A 77 -11.66 11.37 -17.44
C ARG A 77 -10.23 11.86 -17.59
N THR A 78 -9.49 11.82 -16.49
CA THR A 78 -8.07 12.19 -16.42
C THR A 78 -7.13 11.01 -16.61
N HIS A 79 -7.61 9.79 -16.45
CA HIS A 79 -6.82 8.57 -16.37
C HIS A 79 -5.78 8.60 -15.22
N MET A 80 -6.06 9.33 -14.18
CA MET A 80 -5.28 9.37 -12.95
C MET A 80 -6.08 8.76 -11.80
N ILE A 81 -5.49 7.83 -11.11
CA ILE A 81 -6.03 7.21 -9.90
C ILE A 81 -5.16 7.64 -8.72
N GLY A 82 -5.79 8.20 -7.70
CA GLY A 82 -5.12 8.52 -6.46
C GLY A 82 -5.04 7.31 -5.54
N THR A 83 -3.94 7.15 -4.82
CA THR A 83 -3.90 6.21 -3.69
C THR A 83 -3.26 6.87 -2.49
N ILE A 84 -3.81 6.57 -1.32
CA ILE A 84 -3.31 7.05 -0.03
C ILE A 84 -2.89 5.83 0.76
N ILE A 85 -1.64 5.84 1.20
CA ILE A 85 -1.04 4.74 1.96
C ILE A 85 -0.63 5.21 3.36
N PRO A 86 -0.76 4.35 4.39
CA PRO A 86 -0.40 4.73 5.76
C PRO A 86 1.10 4.92 5.93
N ARG A 87 1.95 4.16 5.21
CA ARG A 87 3.42 4.25 5.29
C ARG A 87 4.10 3.55 4.12
N LEU A 88 5.27 4.05 3.70
CA LEU A 88 6.07 3.49 2.61
C LEU A 88 6.84 2.21 2.98
N ASN A 89 7.14 2.01 4.26
CA ASN A 89 7.94 0.87 4.73
C ASN A 89 7.09 -0.35 5.13
N SER A 90 5.90 -0.51 4.55
CA SER A 90 5.03 -1.66 4.77
C SER A 90 5.14 -2.65 3.62
N PHE A 91 5.58 -3.89 3.89
CA PHE A 91 5.61 -4.96 2.89
C PHE A 91 4.22 -5.23 2.31
N ALA A 92 3.21 -5.38 3.17
CA ALA A 92 1.82 -5.62 2.76
C ALA A 92 1.31 -4.53 1.81
N THR A 93 1.53 -3.25 2.17
CA THR A 93 1.13 -2.11 1.34
C THR A 93 1.87 -2.11 0.00
N ASN A 94 3.17 -2.43 0.00
CA ASN A 94 3.96 -2.45 -1.24
C ASN A 94 3.52 -3.56 -2.19
N GLU A 95 3.22 -4.75 -1.69
CA GLU A 95 2.70 -5.84 -2.53
C GLU A 95 1.31 -5.49 -3.10
N ALA A 96 0.43 -4.91 -2.29
CA ALA A 96 -0.86 -4.44 -2.77
C ALA A 96 -0.74 -3.30 -3.80
N LEU A 97 0.20 -2.36 -3.59
CA LEU A 97 0.51 -1.32 -4.59
C LEU A 97 1.02 -1.90 -5.91
N ARG A 98 1.82 -2.98 -5.87
CA ARG A 98 2.26 -3.67 -7.09
C ARG A 98 1.06 -4.23 -7.87
N GLY A 99 0.13 -4.91 -7.19
CA GLY A 99 -1.08 -5.43 -7.83
C GLY A 99 -1.95 -4.32 -8.41
N LEU A 100 -2.14 -3.25 -7.64
CA LEU A 100 -2.88 -2.06 -8.07
C LEU A 100 -2.25 -1.41 -9.32
N GLU A 101 -0.94 -1.13 -9.28
CA GLU A 101 -0.21 -0.50 -10.40
C GLU A 101 -0.25 -1.37 -11.66
N ASN A 102 0.03 -2.67 -11.55
CA ASN A 102 0.01 -3.60 -12.66
C ASN A 102 -1.35 -3.58 -13.37
N SER A 103 -2.45 -3.64 -12.63
CA SER A 103 -3.81 -3.64 -13.20
C SER A 103 -4.17 -2.28 -13.81
N LEU A 104 -3.81 -1.17 -13.17
CA LEU A 104 -4.07 0.17 -13.68
C LEU A 104 -3.25 0.47 -14.95
N ARG A 105 -2.03 -0.01 -15.04
CA ARG A 105 -1.18 0.13 -16.22
C ARG A 105 -1.77 -0.56 -17.44
N LEU A 106 -2.36 -1.76 -17.28
CA LEU A 106 -3.06 -2.46 -18.35
C LEU A 106 -4.24 -1.64 -18.89
N SER A 107 -4.93 -0.92 -18.03
CA SER A 107 -6.04 -0.03 -18.39
C SER A 107 -5.61 1.41 -18.74
N LYS A 108 -4.28 1.64 -18.89
CA LYS A 108 -3.67 2.94 -19.26
C LYS A 108 -3.97 4.07 -18.27
N ASN A 109 -4.19 3.75 -17.01
CA ASN A 109 -4.31 4.72 -15.94
C ASN A 109 -2.95 4.93 -15.25
N GLN A 110 -2.73 6.13 -14.71
CA GLN A 110 -1.56 6.49 -13.92
C GLN A 110 -1.92 6.47 -12.44
N LEU A 111 -1.04 5.93 -11.61
CA LEU A 111 -1.19 5.90 -10.16
C LEU A 111 -0.45 7.06 -9.52
N LEU A 112 -1.15 7.85 -8.70
CA LEU A 112 -0.58 8.89 -7.84
C LEU A 112 -0.56 8.38 -6.40
N ILE A 113 0.63 8.24 -5.82
CA ILE A 113 0.80 7.70 -4.47
C ILE A 113 1.04 8.85 -3.49
N THR A 114 0.23 8.92 -2.43
CA THR A 114 0.40 9.84 -1.31
C THR A 114 0.66 9.05 -0.03
N ASN A 115 1.80 9.31 0.61
CA ASN A 115 2.15 8.73 1.91
C ASN A 115 1.64 9.62 3.04
N ALA A 116 0.71 9.13 3.84
CA ALA A 116 0.17 9.86 4.98
C ALA A 116 1.04 9.76 6.24
N ASP A 117 2.00 8.81 6.28
CA ASP A 117 2.93 8.62 7.40
C ASP A 117 2.21 8.44 8.74
N GLN A 118 1.15 7.62 8.73
CA GLN A 118 0.29 7.29 9.86
C GLN A 118 -0.42 8.51 10.50
N SER A 119 -0.53 9.66 9.80
CA SER A 119 -1.24 10.85 10.28
C SER A 119 -2.62 10.93 9.63
N ARG A 120 -3.66 10.94 10.45
CA ARG A 120 -5.06 11.13 10.02
C ARG A 120 -5.28 12.46 9.31
N GLU A 121 -4.64 13.52 9.82
CA GLU A 121 -4.74 14.85 9.23
C GLU A 121 -4.17 14.84 7.80
N ARG A 122 -3.05 14.16 7.59
CA ARG A 122 -2.44 13.99 6.27
C ARG A 122 -3.27 13.10 5.35
N GLU A 123 -3.95 12.07 5.88
CA GLU A 123 -4.89 11.25 5.10
C GLU A 123 -6.03 12.11 4.55
N ILE A 124 -6.67 12.92 5.40
CA ILE A 124 -7.78 13.81 5.02
C ILE A 124 -7.31 14.89 4.04
N GLU A 125 -6.16 15.51 4.28
CA GLU A 125 -5.56 16.48 3.36
C GLU A 125 -5.26 15.85 1.99
N ALA A 126 -4.76 14.61 1.98
CA ALA A 126 -4.48 13.86 0.76
C ALA A 126 -5.75 13.60 -0.05
N ILE A 127 -6.87 13.21 0.58
CA ILE A 127 -8.17 13.03 -0.09
C ILE A 127 -8.56 14.32 -0.81
N SER A 128 -8.56 15.45 -0.09
CA SER A 128 -8.91 16.77 -0.65
C SER A 128 -7.96 17.18 -1.79
N THR A 129 -6.66 16.90 -1.65
CA THR A 129 -5.65 17.23 -2.66
C THR A 129 -5.85 16.42 -3.93
N LEU A 130 -6.09 15.11 -3.83
CA LEU A 130 -6.35 14.24 -4.97
C LEU A 130 -7.65 14.64 -5.69
N ALA A 131 -8.70 14.99 -4.95
CA ALA A 131 -9.94 15.51 -5.54
C ALA A 131 -9.69 16.80 -6.33
N LYS A 132 -8.92 17.76 -5.78
CA LYS A 132 -8.52 18.99 -6.50
C LYS A 132 -7.69 18.72 -7.74
N GLN A 133 -6.89 17.65 -7.75
CA GLN A 133 -6.13 17.18 -8.91
C GLN A 133 -7.00 16.45 -9.94
N ARG A 134 -8.30 16.28 -9.65
CA ARG A 134 -9.29 15.62 -10.51
C ARG A 134 -8.90 14.18 -10.87
N VAL A 135 -8.47 13.41 -9.89
CA VAL A 135 -8.31 11.97 -10.07
C VAL A 135 -9.66 11.33 -10.41
N ASP A 136 -9.67 10.29 -11.21
CA ASP A 136 -10.91 9.59 -11.61
C ASP A 136 -11.48 8.73 -10.47
N GLY A 137 -10.67 8.44 -9.44
CA GLY A 137 -11.06 7.71 -8.25
C GLY A 137 -9.91 7.56 -7.27
N ILE A 138 -10.19 7.06 -6.07
CA ILE A 138 -9.24 6.92 -4.97
C ILE A 138 -9.25 5.49 -4.44
N VAL A 139 -8.04 4.91 -4.23
CA VAL A 139 -7.82 3.71 -3.43
C VAL A 139 -7.21 4.14 -2.09
N PHE A 140 -7.89 3.85 -0.99
CA PHE A 140 -7.47 4.21 0.35
C PHE A 140 -7.06 2.97 1.15
N PHE A 141 -5.78 2.87 1.51
CA PHE A 141 -5.27 1.82 2.40
C PHE A 141 -5.47 2.25 3.86
N ALA A 142 -6.49 1.72 4.49
CA ALA A 142 -6.96 2.17 5.79
C ALA A 142 -6.38 1.36 6.95
N ALA A 143 -5.79 2.05 7.93
CA ALA A 143 -5.58 1.50 9.27
C ALA A 143 -6.86 1.64 10.12
N GLN A 144 -7.57 2.73 9.94
CA GLN A 144 -8.86 3.02 10.56
C GLN A 144 -9.68 3.98 9.70
N ILE A 145 -11.01 3.85 9.71
CA ILE A 145 -11.93 4.81 9.09
C ILE A 145 -12.63 5.60 10.20
N THR A 146 -12.60 6.92 10.10
CA THR A 146 -13.25 7.84 11.04
C THR A 146 -14.35 8.64 10.34
N PRO A 147 -15.29 9.28 11.08
CA PRO A 147 -16.29 10.16 10.47
C PRO A 147 -15.69 11.29 9.62
N ALA A 148 -14.48 11.74 9.95
CA ALA A 148 -13.78 12.76 9.16
C ALA A 148 -13.31 12.22 7.80
N HIS A 149 -12.91 10.95 7.70
CA HIS A 149 -12.61 10.30 6.43
C HIS A 149 -13.88 10.17 5.57
N VAL A 150 -14.98 9.70 6.16
CA VAL A 150 -16.27 9.57 5.47
C VAL A 150 -16.68 10.91 4.84
N LYS A 151 -16.66 11.98 5.64
CA LYS A 151 -16.95 13.33 5.15
C LYS A 151 -16.01 13.77 4.03
N ALA A 152 -14.71 13.50 4.16
CA ALA A 152 -13.74 13.87 3.13
C ALA A 152 -13.95 13.11 1.82
N PHE A 153 -14.35 11.83 1.87
CA PHE A 153 -14.69 11.03 0.69
C PHE A 153 -15.98 11.53 0.02
N GLU A 154 -17.01 11.89 0.81
CA GLU A 154 -18.24 12.47 0.28
C GLU A 154 -17.95 13.81 -0.42
N GLU A 155 -17.12 14.67 0.18
CA GLU A 155 -16.72 15.96 -0.40
C GLU A 155 -15.82 15.83 -1.64
N ALA A 156 -15.09 14.72 -1.77
CA ALA A 156 -14.23 14.45 -2.92
C ALA A 156 -15.03 14.16 -4.20
N ASP A 157 -16.24 13.65 -4.07
CA ASP A 157 -17.19 13.35 -5.17
C ASP A 157 -16.58 12.50 -6.29
N VAL A 158 -15.78 11.48 -5.90
CA VAL A 158 -15.18 10.50 -6.79
C VAL A 158 -15.33 9.08 -6.21
N PRO A 159 -15.36 8.04 -7.03
CA PRO A 159 -15.36 6.65 -6.55
C PRO A 159 -14.21 6.37 -5.59
N VAL A 160 -14.50 5.70 -4.47
CA VAL A 160 -13.52 5.31 -3.46
C VAL A 160 -13.60 3.81 -3.22
N VAL A 161 -12.43 3.16 -3.20
CA VAL A 161 -12.26 1.76 -2.75
C VAL A 161 -11.33 1.76 -1.55
N ILE A 162 -11.75 1.10 -0.48
CA ILE A 162 -11.01 0.99 0.77
C ILE A 162 -10.36 -0.40 0.85
N VAL A 163 -9.10 -0.47 1.21
CA VAL A 163 -8.35 -1.70 1.42
C VAL A 163 -7.92 -1.80 2.88
N GLY A 164 -8.19 -2.94 3.51
CA GLY A 164 -7.76 -3.26 4.87
C GLY A 164 -8.82 -3.02 5.96
N GLN A 165 -9.87 -2.25 5.68
CA GLN A 165 -10.97 -1.99 6.61
C GLN A 165 -12.31 -2.06 5.90
N SER A 166 -13.38 -2.40 6.62
CA SER A 166 -14.75 -2.38 6.11
C SER A 166 -15.52 -1.15 6.58
N HIS A 167 -16.40 -0.65 5.70
CA HIS A 167 -17.36 0.41 6.03
C HIS A 167 -18.65 0.21 5.21
N PRO A 168 -19.85 0.39 5.80
CA PRO A 168 -21.11 0.07 5.12
C PRO A 168 -21.38 0.91 3.86
N ASP A 169 -20.86 2.12 3.80
CA ASP A 169 -21.14 3.07 2.70
C ASP A 169 -20.13 2.99 1.55
N PHE A 170 -19.01 2.29 1.72
CA PHE A 170 -17.94 2.22 0.72
C PHE A 170 -17.71 0.80 0.20
N HIS A 171 -17.04 0.68 -0.93
CA HIS A 171 -16.56 -0.59 -1.45
C HIS A 171 -15.23 -0.92 -0.78
N CYS A 172 -15.17 -2.09 -0.14
CA CYS A 172 -14.07 -2.47 0.73
C CYS A 172 -13.51 -3.83 0.35
N ILE A 173 -12.19 -3.95 0.46
CA ILE A 173 -11.45 -5.20 0.36
C ILE A 173 -10.79 -5.43 1.70
N ILE A 174 -11.12 -6.55 2.34
CA ILE A 174 -10.57 -6.93 3.64
C ILE A 174 -9.94 -8.31 3.59
N HIS A 175 -9.03 -8.56 4.51
CA HIS A 175 -8.58 -9.90 4.83
C HIS A 175 -9.32 -10.39 6.08
N ASP A 176 -9.55 -11.71 6.18
CA ASP A 176 -10.18 -12.29 7.37
C ASP A 176 -9.17 -12.39 8.51
N ASP A 177 -8.89 -11.26 9.15
CA ASP A 177 -7.91 -11.15 10.23
C ASP A 177 -8.31 -11.92 11.48
N GLU A 178 -9.61 -12.05 11.75
CA GLU A 178 -10.11 -12.84 12.89
C GLU A 178 -9.82 -14.34 12.67
N LYS A 179 -10.18 -14.89 11.50
CA LYS A 179 -9.86 -16.27 11.11
C LYS A 179 -8.35 -16.50 11.09
N ALA A 180 -7.55 -15.54 10.60
CA ALA A 180 -6.10 -15.62 10.63
C ALA A 180 -5.56 -15.74 12.05
N GLY A 181 -5.98 -14.85 12.94
CA GLY A 181 -5.61 -14.88 14.35
C GLY A 181 -6.00 -16.20 15.02
N HIS A 182 -7.26 -16.63 14.80
CA HIS A 182 -7.77 -17.89 15.33
C HIS A 182 -6.95 -19.08 14.83
N SER A 183 -6.56 -19.11 13.56
CA SER A 183 -5.81 -20.24 12.99
C SER A 183 -4.44 -20.45 13.67
N VAL A 184 -3.73 -19.37 13.98
CA VAL A 184 -2.42 -19.44 14.70
C VAL A 184 -2.63 -19.82 16.17
N GLY A 185 -3.62 -19.21 16.84
CA GLY A 185 -3.95 -19.54 18.23
C GLY A 185 -4.36 -21.01 18.37
N ALA A 186 -5.26 -21.50 17.53
CA ALA A 186 -5.72 -22.90 17.52
C ALA A 186 -4.57 -23.88 17.19
N TYR A 187 -3.67 -23.49 16.28
CA TYR A 187 -2.48 -24.28 15.98
C TYR A 187 -1.57 -24.42 17.21
N ALA A 188 -1.32 -23.34 17.94
CA ALA A 188 -0.52 -23.38 19.16
C ALA A 188 -1.17 -24.28 20.23
N VAL A 189 -2.47 -24.15 20.44
CA VAL A 189 -3.26 -24.98 21.39
C VAL A 189 -3.23 -26.47 21.02
N ALA A 190 -3.47 -26.78 19.73
CA ALA A 190 -3.48 -28.16 19.22
C ALA A 190 -2.10 -28.85 19.32
N ASN A 191 -1.02 -28.07 19.27
CA ASN A 191 0.35 -28.55 19.49
C ASN A 191 0.78 -28.61 20.97
N GLY A 192 -0.12 -28.41 21.91
CA GLY A 192 0.13 -28.61 23.35
C GLY A 192 0.71 -27.42 24.07
N HIS A 193 0.87 -26.28 23.41
CA HIS A 193 1.38 -25.07 24.08
C HIS A 193 0.32 -24.47 25.01
N ARG A 194 0.75 -24.01 26.18
CA ARG A 194 -0.13 -23.42 27.21
C ARG A 194 0.38 -22.08 27.72
N ASN A 195 1.68 -21.81 27.60
CA ASN A 195 2.28 -20.52 27.95
C ASN A 195 2.66 -19.81 26.66
N ILE A 196 1.98 -18.71 26.33
CA ILE A 196 2.07 -18.04 25.04
C ILE A 196 2.39 -16.56 25.23
N LEU A 197 3.34 -16.03 24.44
CA LEU A 197 3.57 -14.59 24.30
C LEU A 197 2.99 -14.12 22.96
N VAL A 198 2.28 -12.99 22.99
CA VAL A 198 1.76 -12.33 21.80
C VAL A 198 2.35 -10.92 21.70
N PHE A 199 3.26 -10.72 20.76
CA PHE A 199 3.79 -9.40 20.43
C PHE A 199 2.89 -8.74 19.40
N GLY A 200 2.20 -7.67 19.80
CA GLY A 200 1.20 -7.01 18.96
C GLY A 200 1.34 -5.49 18.94
N VAL A 201 0.52 -4.87 18.13
CA VAL A 201 0.52 -3.42 17.92
C VAL A 201 -0.65 -2.75 18.63
N ASP A 202 -0.67 -1.43 18.58
CA ASP A 202 -1.72 -0.60 19.15
C ASP A 202 -3.08 -0.81 18.47
N GLU A 203 -4.16 -0.61 19.23
CA GLU A 203 -5.54 -0.75 18.75
C GLU A 203 -5.96 0.33 17.73
N SER A 204 -5.10 1.31 17.46
CA SER A 204 -5.31 2.27 16.37
C SER A 204 -5.28 1.62 14.99
N ASP A 205 -4.60 0.47 14.84
CA ASP A 205 -4.75 -0.41 13.68
C ASP A 205 -5.84 -1.46 14.00
N LYS A 206 -7.00 -1.33 13.39
CA LYS A 206 -8.14 -2.19 13.69
C LYS A 206 -7.95 -3.63 13.25
N ALA A 207 -7.33 -3.86 12.10
CA ALA A 207 -7.12 -5.21 11.56
C ALA A 207 -6.14 -6.00 12.45
N VAL A 208 -4.95 -5.45 12.70
CA VAL A 208 -3.86 -6.14 13.40
C VAL A 208 -3.97 -6.02 14.90
N GLY A 209 -4.26 -4.81 15.41
CA GLY A 209 -4.28 -4.51 16.85
C GLY A 209 -5.56 -4.99 17.56
N VAL A 210 -6.66 -5.17 16.82
CA VAL A 210 -7.93 -5.59 17.41
C VAL A 210 -8.42 -6.91 16.81
N THR A 211 -8.77 -6.95 15.52
CA THR A 211 -9.46 -8.09 14.92
C THR A 211 -8.62 -9.36 14.95
N ARG A 212 -7.36 -9.28 14.53
CA ARG A 212 -6.42 -10.41 14.58
C ARG A 212 -6.16 -10.89 15.99
N ARG A 213 -5.98 -9.96 16.91
CA ARG A 213 -5.79 -10.25 18.33
C ARG A 213 -7.00 -10.97 18.93
N ASN A 214 -8.21 -10.48 18.65
CA ASN A 214 -9.44 -11.13 19.11
C ASN A 214 -9.53 -12.59 18.61
N GLY A 215 -9.18 -12.84 17.34
CA GLY A 215 -9.13 -14.20 16.80
C GLY A 215 -8.14 -15.10 17.55
N ILE A 216 -6.96 -14.57 17.90
CA ILE A 216 -5.98 -15.33 18.73
C ILE A 216 -6.57 -15.64 20.11
N GLU A 217 -7.17 -14.65 20.78
CA GLU A 217 -7.75 -14.78 22.10
C GLU A 217 -8.94 -15.76 22.11
N GLN A 218 -9.82 -15.72 21.12
CA GLN A 218 -10.91 -16.69 20.94
C GLN A 218 -10.40 -18.13 20.85
N ALA A 219 -9.30 -18.35 20.13
CA ALA A 219 -8.69 -19.69 20.06
C ALA A 219 -8.14 -20.20 21.40
N PHE A 220 -7.92 -19.33 22.36
CA PHE A 220 -7.43 -19.68 23.71
C PHE A 220 -8.57 -20.01 24.69
N GLU A 221 -9.79 -19.59 24.39
CA GLU A 221 -10.94 -19.77 25.27
C GLU A 221 -11.19 -21.26 25.60
N GLY A 222 -11.38 -21.56 26.88
CA GLY A 222 -11.65 -22.92 27.36
C GLY A 222 -10.45 -23.88 27.37
N HIS A 223 -9.25 -23.45 26.94
CA HIS A 223 -8.07 -24.30 26.82
C HIS A 223 -7.02 -24.12 27.94
N GLY A 224 -7.30 -23.25 28.93
CA GLY A 224 -6.38 -23.00 30.05
C GLY A 224 -5.04 -22.41 29.61
N ILE A 225 -5.08 -21.48 28.68
CA ILE A 225 -3.90 -20.80 28.16
C ILE A 225 -3.53 -19.65 29.09
N ASP A 226 -2.27 -19.63 29.51
CA ASP A 226 -1.61 -18.49 30.13
C ASP A 226 -0.90 -17.70 29.05
N TYR A 227 -1.45 -16.53 28.68
CA TYR A 227 -0.83 -15.69 27.66
C TYR A 227 -0.55 -14.28 28.16
N THR A 228 0.53 -13.71 27.66
CA THR A 228 0.91 -12.32 27.92
C THR A 228 0.96 -11.55 26.61
N PHE A 229 0.27 -10.41 26.56
CA PHE A 229 0.34 -9.48 25.45
C PHE A 229 1.47 -8.48 25.67
N VAL A 230 2.36 -8.37 24.68
CA VAL A 230 3.48 -7.44 24.64
C VAL A 230 3.23 -6.40 23.57
N LYS A 231 2.99 -5.15 23.97
CA LYS A 231 2.79 -4.06 23.02
C LYS A 231 4.13 -3.64 22.41
N THR A 232 4.17 -3.63 21.07
CA THR A 232 5.29 -3.12 20.27
C THR A 232 4.77 -2.28 19.11
N SER A 233 5.61 -1.94 18.14
CA SER A 233 5.22 -1.32 16.88
C SER A 233 5.37 -2.30 15.70
N PHE A 234 5.04 -1.86 14.49
CA PHE A 234 5.30 -2.65 13.28
C PHE A 234 6.79 -2.73 12.91
N ALA A 235 7.65 -1.99 13.58
CA ALA A 235 9.07 -1.97 13.30
C ALA A 235 9.76 -3.22 13.89
N MET A 236 10.55 -3.90 13.08
CA MET A 236 11.36 -5.05 13.51
C MET A 236 12.28 -4.69 14.69
N LYS A 237 12.82 -3.47 14.72
CA LYS A 237 13.71 -2.99 15.77
C LYS A 237 13.01 -2.95 17.13
N ASP A 238 11.81 -2.40 17.19
CA ASP A 238 11.07 -2.26 18.45
C ASP A 238 10.68 -3.64 19.02
N ALA A 239 10.29 -4.56 18.13
CA ALA A 239 10.01 -5.94 18.50
C ALA A 239 11.27 -6.66 19.03
N TYR A 240 12.42 -6.44 18.39
CA TYR A 240 13.71 -6.98 18.83
C TYR A 240 14.09 -6.45 20.22
N GLU A 241 14.03 -5.13 20.46
CA GLU A 241 14.36 -4.52 21.74
C GLU A 241 13.44 -5.02 22.86
N LYS A 242 12.13 -5.14 22.60
CA LYS A 242 11.17 -5.70 23.54
C LYS A 242 11.39 -7.20 23.79
N ALA A 243 11.76 -7.96 22.80
CA ALA A 243 12.04 -9.38 22.94
C ALA A 243 13.31 -9.63 23.77
N LEU A 244 14.37 -8.82 23.63
CA LEU A 244 15.56 -8.89 24.49
C LEU A 244 15.22 -8.68 25.98
N GLU A 245 14.27 -7.81 26.27
CA GLU A 245 13.82 -7.54 27.64
C GLU A 245 12.99 -8.70 28.21
N ILE A 246 12.10 -9.28 27.41
CA ILE A 246 11.04 -10.18 27.91
C ILE A 246 11.41 -11.66 27.83
N LEU A 247 12.08 -12.10 26.76
CA LEU A 247 12.38 -13.52 26.57
C LEU A 247 13.19 -14.16 27.71
N PRO A 248 14.21 -13.51 28.29
CA PRO A 248 15.00 -14.14 29.37
C PRO A 248 14.20 -14.50 30.63
N GLN A 249 13.07 -13.83 30.86
CA GLN A 249 12.23 -14.03 32.02
C GLN A 249 10.97 -14.84 31.71
N SER A 250 10.74 -15.14 30.42
CA SER A 250 9.53 -15.78 29.94
C SER A 250 9.59 -17.30 30.07
N LYS A 251 8.43 -17.88 30.42
CA LYS A 251 8.19 -19.34 30.35
C LYS A 251 7.40 -19.74 29.10
N ALA A 252 7.21 -18.81 28.16
CA ALA A 252 6.45 -19.07 26.98
C ALA A 252 7.11 -20.18 26.13
N THR A 253 6.28 -21.07 25.66
CA THR A 253 6.70 -22.15 24.76
C THR A 253 6.25 -21.89 23.32
N PHE A 254 5.41 -20.87 23.13
CA PHE A 254 4.99 -20.38 21.83
C PHE A 254 4.97 -18.84 21.83
N VAL A 255 5.55 -18.23 20.81
CA VAL A 255 5.61 -16.79 20.67
C VAL A 255 4.96 -16.42 19.34
N ILE A 256 4.05 -15.46 19.37
CA ILE A 256 3.31 -14.96 18.21
C ILE A 256 3.75 -13.52 17.95
N GLY A 257 4.31 -13.24 16.79
CA GLY A 257 4.49 -11.88 16.30
C GLY A 257 3.29 -11.49 15.44
N ALA A 258 2.60 -10.41 15.76
CA ALA A 258 1.41 -9.96 15.02
C ALA A 258 1.67 -9.62 13.55
N THR A 259 2.94 -9.52 13.14
CA THR A 259 3.40 -9.49 11.74
C THR A 259 4.72 -10.24 11.60
N ASP A 260 5.10 -10.58 10.37
CA ASP A 260 6.38 -11.24 10.10
C ASP A 260 7.58 -10.35 10.46
N ASN A 261 7.48 -9.04 10.32
CA ASN A 261 8.52 -8.12 10.80
C ASN A 261 8.74 -8.23 12.31
N ILE A 262 7.65 -8.35 13.07
CA ILE A 262 7.71 -8.55 14.53
C ILE A 262 8.34 -9.91 14.82
N ALA A 263 7.91 -10.96 14.12
CA ALA A 263 8.46 -12.31 14.30
C ALA A 263 9.97 -12.37 14.00
N ILE A 264 10.44 -11.69 12.96
CA ILE A 264 11.87 -11.59 12.64
C ILE A 264 12.63 -10.81 13.72
N GLY A 265 12.05 -9.75 14.27
CA GLY A 265 12.64 -9.03 15.42
C GLY A 265 12.82 -9.93 16.64
N ILE A 266 11.80 -10.73 16.94
CA ILE A 266 11.84 -11.74 18.02
C ILE A 266 12.91 -12.81 17.74
N MET A 267 12.97 -13.34 16.51
CA MET A 267 13.97 -14.33 16.11
C MET A 267 15.40 -13.79 16.29
N ARG A 268 15.63 -12.54 15.88
CA ARG A 268 16.94 -11.89 16.08
C ARG A 268 17.31 -11.78 17.56
N ALA A 269 16.36 -11.40 18.43
CA ALA A 269 16.59 -11.35 19.88
C ALA A 269 16.87 -12.75 20.46
N ALA A 270 16.12 -13.77 20.03
CA ALA A 270 16.36 -15.15 20.41
C ALA A 270 17.79 -15.60 20.06
N HIS A 271 18.25 -15.30 18.85
CA HIS A 271 19.61 -15.62 18.41
C HIS A 271 20.68 -14.96 19.31
N GLU A 272 20.52 -13.67 19.64
CA GLU A 272 21.44 -12.94 20.52
C GLU A 272 21.45 -13.50 21.94
N LEU A 273 20.29 -13.93 22.43
CA LEU A 273 20.12 -14.56 23.74
C LEU A 273 20.50 -16.05 23.74
N GLN A 274 20.95 -16.60 22.62
CA GLN A 274 21.26 -18.03 22.44
C GLN A 274 20.07 -18.95 22.74
N LEU A 275 18.85 -18.47 22.44
CA LEU A 275 17.61 -19.23 22.53
C LEU A 275 17.33 -19.90 21.19
N GLU A 276 17.11 -21.22 21.20
CA GLU A 276 16.89 -22.01 20.01
C GLU A 276 15.40 -22.09 19.65
N ILE A 277 15.11 -21.79 18.38
CA ILE A 277 13.79 -21.92 17.78
C ILE A 277 13.83 -23.13 16.82
N PRO A 278 12.91 -24.10 16.94
CA PRO A 278 11.71 -24.13 17.80
C PRO A 278 11.92 -24.78 19.19
N ASP A 279 13.14 -25.21 19.58
CA ASP A 279 13.37 -26.12 20.71
C ASP A 279 13.00 -25.50 22.07
N GLN A 280 13.35 -24.24 22.32
CA GLN A 280 12.96 -23.56 23.55
C GLN A 280 11.59 -22.92 23.43
N PHE A 281 11.26 -22.35 22.29
CA PHE A 281 9.92 -21.87 21.99
C PHE A 281 9.65 -21.89 20.49
N SER A 282 8.42 -22.19 20.10
CA SER A 282 7.91 -22.06 18.75
C SER A 282 7.61 -20.60 18.41
N LEU A 283 7.84 -20.19 17.16
CA LEU A 283 7.61 -18.81 16.70
C LEU A 283 6.70 -18.80 15.47
N ALA A 284 5.66 -17.97 15.50
CA ALA A 284 4.78 -17.76 14.34
C ALA A 284 4.60 -16.25 14.06
N GLY A 285 4.34 -15.94 12.79
CA GLY A 285 4.08 -14.59 12.30
C GLY A 285 2.81 -14.48 11.45
N PHE A 286 2.62 -13.30 10.84
CA PHE A 286 1.53 -13.01 9.92
C PHE A 286 2.04 -12.11 8.79
N GLY A 287 1.72 -12.48 7.55
CA GLY A 287 2.06 -11.73 6.35
C GLY A 287 2.42 -12.64 5.19
N GLY A 288 3.14 -13.74 5.44
CA GLY A 288 3.70 -14.58 4.39
C GLY A 288 4.80 -13.87 3.61
N TYR A 289 5.58 -13.00 4.27
CA TYR A 289 6.63 -12.22 3.63
C TYR A 289 7.77 -13.13 3.15
N GLU A 290 8.34 -12.83 1.99
CA GLU A 290 9.44 -13.60 1.39
C GLU A 290 10.60 -13.83 2.36
N ILE A 291 10.91 -12.83 3.19
CA ILE A 291 11.98 -12.94 4.20
C ILE A 291 11.76 -14.08 5.19
N THR A 292 10.51 -14.50 5.45
CA THR A 292 10.20 -15.62 6.36
C THR A 292 10.66 -16.98 5.82
N GLU A 293 10.91 -17.06 4.52
CA GLU A 293 11.49 -18.24 3.86
C GLU A 293 13.01 -18.19 3.77
N ALA A 294 13.58 -16.98 3.85
CA ALA A 294 15.03 -16.77 3.72
C ALA A 294 15.78 -16.89 5.07
N VAL A 295 15.07 -16.85 6.19
CA VAL A 295 15.67 -17.05 7.52
C VAL A 295 15.66 -18.54 7.92
N TYR A 296 16.48 -18.89 8.92
CA TYR A 296 16.53 -20.26 9.46
C TYR A 296 16.36 -20.26 10.99
N PRO A 297 15.43 -21.06 11.53
CA PRO A 297 14.42 -21.85 10.82
C PRO A 297 13.42 -20.96 10.06
N ARG A 298 12.82 -21.46 8.96
CA ARG A 298 11.79 -20.72 8.22
C ARG A 298 10.57 -20.49 9.11
N ILE A 299 10.03 -19.27 9.09
CA ILE A 299 8.98 -18.87 10.03
C ILE A 299 7.61 -19.39 9.58
N THR A 300 6.91 -20.09 10.46
CA THR A 300 5.48 -20.38 10.35
C THR A 300 4.71 -19.06 10.34
N THR A 301 3.87 -18.85 9.33
CA THR A 301 3.17 -17.57 9.15
C THR A 301 1.82 -17.75 8.48
N VAL A 302 0.93 -16.78 8.64
CA VAL A 302 -0.27 -16.70 7.83
C VAL A 302 0.04 -15.91 6.58
N HIS A 303 -0.15 -16.52 5.41
CA HIS A 303 -0.04 -15.85 4.12
C HIS A 303 -1.32 -15.09 3.80
N TYR A 304 -1.14 -13.84 3.37
CA TYR A 304 -2.19 -12.95 2.87
C TYR A 304 -1.96 -12.64 1.39
N PRO A 305 -2.98 -12.69 0.53
CA PRO A 305 -2.84 -12.39 -0.89
C PRO A 305 -2.83 -10.86 -1.13
N PHE A 306 -1.82 -10.16 -0.61
CA PHE A 306 -1.74 -8.69 -0.69
C PHE A 306 -1.74 -8.17 -2.13
N MET A 307 -1.02 -8.83 -3.04
CA MET A 307 -0.98 -8.45 -4.44
C MET A 307 -2.37 -8.54 -5.08
N GLU A 308 -3.11 -9.62 -4.80
CA GLU A 308 -4.48 -9.80 -5.27
C GLU A 308 -5.43 -8.72 -4.71
N SER A 309 -5.23 -8.26 -3.47
CA SER A 309 -6.02 -7.16 -2.91
C SER A 309 -5.86 -5.87 -3.71
N GLY A 310 -4.65 -5.59 -4.19
CA GLY A 310 -4.39 -4.45 -5.06
C GLY A 310 -4.99 -4.59 -6.46
N GLU A 311 -4.89 -5.76 -7.06
CA GLU A 311 -5.50 -6.08 -8.35
C GLU A 311 -7.03 -5.95 -8.28
N MET A 312 -7.63 -6.47 -7.21
CA MET A 312 -9.06 -6.37 -6.96
C MET A 312 -9.49 -4.92 -6.72
N ALA A 313 -8.69 -4.12 -6.00
CA ALA A 313 -8.97 -2.69 -5.79
C ALA A 313 -9.00 -1.93 -7.12
N ALA A 314 -8.04 -2.20 -8.02
CA ALA A 314 -8.06 -1.61 -9.36
C ALA A 314 -9.32 -2.01 -10.13
N LYS A 315 -9.66 -3.30 -10.14
CA LYS A 315 -10.84 -3.82 -10.85
C LYS A 315 -12.12 -3.16 -10.35
N ILE A 316 -12.35 -3.17 -9.04
CA ILE A 316 -13.55 -2.58 -8.42
C ILE A 316 -13.62 -1.09 -8.74
N LEU A 317 -12.52 -0.34 -8.55
CA LEU A 317 -12.49 1.09 -8.83
C LEU A 317 -12.81 1.40 -10.30
N MET A 318 -12.26 0.63 -11.24
CA MET A 318 -12.54 0.81 -12.66
C MET A 318 -13.99 0.50 -13.02
N GLU A 319 -14.62 -0.47 -12.36
CA GLU A 319 -16.05 -0.79 -12.54
C GLU A 319 -16.93 0.36 -11.98
N LEU A 320 -16.60 0.91 -10.82
CA LEU A 320 -17.29 2.05 -10.22
C LEU A 320 -17.19 3.31 -11.08
N ILE A 321 -16.00 3.58 -11.66
CA ILE A 321 -15.81 4.71 -12.60
C ILE A 321 -16.67 4.53 -13.86
N LEU A 322 -17.03 3.31 -14.23
CA LEU A 322 -17.93 2.98 -15.34
C LEU A 322 -19.40 2.85 -14.89
N GLU A 323 -19.72 3.27 -13.68
CA GLU A 323 -21.06 3.25 -13.08
C GLU A 323 -21.70 1.84 -13.06
N LYS A 324 -20.85 0.79 -12.89
CA LYS A 324 -21.33 -0.58 -12.74
C LYS A 324 -21.62 -0.90 -11.28
N GLU A 325 -22.56 -1.81 -11.07
CA GLU A 325 -22.82 -2.39 -9.76
C GLU A 325 -21.69 -3.34 -9.36
N VAL A 326 -21.22 -3.23 -8.11
CA VAL A 326 -20.18 -4.06 -7.52
C VAL A 326 -20.56 -4.38 -6.08
N ASP A 327 -20.24 -5.58 -5.61
CA ASP A 327 -20.42 -5.95 -4.22
C ASP A 327 -19.64 -5.03 -3.28
N ARG A 328 -20.26 -4.64 -2.17
CA ARG A 328 -19.68 -3.65 -1.25
C ARG A 328 -18.47 -4.16 -0.50
N ILE A 329 -18.45 -5.42 -0.10
CA ILE A 329 -17.37 -5.99 0.69
C ILE A 329 -16.86 -7.25 0.00
N GLN A 330 -15.57 -7.27 -0.26
CA GLN A 330 -14.83 -8.43 -0.75
C GLN A 330 -13.87 -8.88 0.36
N THR A 331 -14.01 -10.13 0.78
CA THR A 331 -13.11 -10.73 1.77
C THR A 331 -12.15 -11.70 1.07
N LEU A 332 -10.86 -11.48 1.24
CA LEU A 332 -9.82 -12.35 0.73
C LEU A 332 -9.42 -13.37 1.81
N ASP A 333 -9.37 -14.63 1.42
CA ASP A 333 -8.94 -15.72 2.29
C ASP A 333 -7.44 -15.63 2.59
N ASN A 334 -7.06 -16.20 3.73
CA ASN A 334 -5.68 -16.35 4.16
C ASN A 334 -5.36 -17.83 4.42
N GLN A 335 -4.08 -18.17 4.49
CA GLN A 335 -3.62 -19.53 4.68
C GLN A 335 -2.48 -19.60 5.71
N LEU A 336 -2.63 -20.46 6.72
CA LEU A 336 -1.53 -20.79 7.63
C LEU A 336 -0.50 -21.68 6.93
N LEU A 337 0.73 -21.20 6.83
CA LEU A 337 1.89 -21.91 6.29
C LEU A 337 2.75 -22.40 7.44
N ILE A 338 2.69 -23.70 7.72
CA ILE A 338 3.47 -24.34 8.78
C ILE A 338 4.88 -24.60 8.28
N ARG A 339 5.88 -24.17 9.06
CA ARG A 339 7.30 -24.30 8.74
C ARG A 339 8.10 -24.70 9.98
N GLU A 340 9.44 -24.67 9.88
CA GLU A 340 10.35 -25.23 10.88
C GLU A 340 10.42 -24.42 12.20
N SER A 341 9.96 -23.18 12.23
CA SER A 341 9.99 -22.37 13.46
C SER A 341 8.98 -22.79 14.52
N THR A 342 8.15 -23.79 14.22
CA THR A 342 7.16 -24.31 15.17
C THR A 342 7.23 -25.83 15.25
N GLN A 343 6.99 -26.36 16.44
CA GLN A 343 6.92 -27.80 16.70
C GLN A 343 5.84 -28.10 17.74
N ARG A 344 5.55 -29.39 17.90
CA ARG A 344 4.67 -29.86 18.96
C ARG A 344 5.40 -29.77 20.30
N LYS A 345 4.72 -29.28 21.33
CA LYS A 345 5.23 -29.31 22.69
C LYS A 345 5.28 -30.77 23.19
N ALA A 346 6.46 -31.18 23.64
CA ALA A 346 6.68 -32.52 24.19
C ALA A 346 5.98 -32.67 25.57
#